data_8631b979f69d94faaea3cd687723ed40
#
_entry.id   8631b979f69d94faaea3cd687723ed40
#
_cell.length_a   1.000
_cell.length_b   1.000
_cell.length_c   1.000
_cell.angle_alpha   90.00
_cell.angle_beta   90.00
_cell.angle_gamma   90.00
#
_symmetry.space_group_name_H-M   'P 1'
#
loop_
_entity.id
_entity.type
_entity.pdbx_description
1 polymer ?
#
loop_
_entity_poly.entity_id
_entity_poly.type
_entity_poly.pdbx_seq_one_letter_code
_entity_poly.pdbx_strand_id
1 'polypeptide(L)'
;MESAKMDATKWIMKFVLVIFLLLTGVEARLETAQIWFRHGQRFPTSYLTFPTDDKRVIAEAQKYDRGELTNVGVSQTYVLGGNLRETYSELVGKTYRSTNLITFTGRDNRTVASGLGVLAGLFPPSAAQSWNGGLQWIPIPVFSLEQLDQVSFGILDFCPHYLNTINNTRSRAVFDYFREIAFVLSKYTGVKIENIDVLQKVIDGVLARNNLAPDYLPLPQWAEDEAFVSGLRQVQNILHREYIQTLGHEPGAWQFDRLIGAFDDYIDNRTLHKLVLYSAHDSNMMTFGIFLNISIIDEELQPLATYLAFELHSDEKNETDYRVKVYLHRQLNGTRELLSLKECPYPCSYSKFRTLGSRVSTSDFVNLCQDTTENSTSLYGTVSGVLIIVTVLLFAALISVFWSCQSWKRRYETLVEEERQPLIPRNRSHRE
;
A
#
# COMPACT_ATOMS: atom_id res chain seq x y z
N MET A 1 49.13 0.34 -56.94
CA MET A 1 47.88 1.07 -56.90
C MET A 1 46.81 0.46 -55.97
N GLU A 2 46.83 -0.85 -55.71
CA GLU A 2 45.86 -1.53 -54.83
C GLU A 2 46.08 -1.27 -53.33
N SER A 3 47.34 -1.14 -52.89
CA SER A 3 47.60 -0.86 -51.43
C SER A 3 47.10 0.49 -50.95
N ALA A 4 47.13 1.53 -51.82
CA ALA A 4 46.63 2.86 -51.44
C ALA A 4 45.06 2.96 -51.37
N LYS A 5 44.40 2.12 -52.19
CA LYS A 5 42.88 2.07 -52.17
C LYS A 5 42.33 1.36 -50.91
N MET A 6 43.03 0.36 -50.40
CA MET A 6 42.63 -0.39 -49.20
C MET A 6 42.77 0.46 -47.92
N ASP A 7 43.75 1.38 -47.90
CA ASP A 7 43.96 2.25 -46.74
C ASP A 7 42.92 3.40 -46.68
N ALA A 8 42.54 3.97 -47.83
CA ALA A 8 41.50 4.98 -47.92
C ALA A 8 40.11 4.44 -47.50
N THR A 9 39.78 3.21 -47.85
CA THR A 9 38.49 2.57 -47.47
C THR A 9 38.44 2.28 -45.97
N LYS A 10 39.51 1.87 -45.35
CA LYS A 10 39.64 1.69 -43.90
C LYS A 10 39.53 3.03 -43.14
N TRP A 11 40.11 4.09 -43.69
CA TRP A 11 39.97 5.42 -43.13
C TRP A 11 38.53 5.97 -43.22
N ILE A 12 37.86 5.79 -44.37
CA ILE A 12 36.46 6.16 -44.56
C ILE A 12 35.56 5.37 -43.61
N MET A 13 35.75 4.04 -43.49
CA MET A 13 35.00 3.22 -42.55
C MET A 13 35.24 3.63 -41.10
N LYS A 14 36.46 3.94 -40.67
CA LYS A 14 36.75 4.46 -39.33
C LYS A 14 36.10 5.82 -39.11
N PHE A 15 36.12 6.71 -40.11
CA PHE A 15 35.55 8.03 -40.06
C PHE A 15 34.01 7.96 -39.99
N VAL A 16 33.37 7.07 -40.77
CA VAL A 16 31.94 6.79 -40.72
C VAL A 16 31.54 6.15 -39.39
N LEU A 17 32.38 5.23 -38.86
CA LEU A 17 32.14 4.63 -37.55
C LEU A 17 32.25 5.67 -36.42
N VAL A 18 33.24 6.57 -36.47
CA VAL A 18 33.38 7.68 -35.52
C VAL A 18 32.23 8.68 -35.64
N ILE A 19 31.83 9.03 -36.87
CA ILE A 19 30.65 9.87 -37.09
C ILE A 19 29.37 9.17 -36.59
N PHE A 20 29.22 7.86 -36.85
CA PHE A 20 28.11 7.07 -36.35
C PHE A 20 28.11 7.01 -34.82
N LEU A 21 29.27 6.82 -34.19
CA LEU A 21 29.43 6.89 -32.71
C LEU A 21 29.18 8.31 -32.17
N LEU A 22 29.54 9.35 -32.90
CA LEU A 22 29.27 10.74 -32.53
C LEU A 22 27.81 11.15 -32.78
N LEU A 23 27.10 10.49 -33.69
CA LEU A 23 25.69 10.72 -33.98
C LEU A 23 24.75 9.85 -33.12
N THR A 24 25.25 8.74 -32.53
CA THR A 24 24.45 7.80 -31.73
C THR A 24 24.52 8.01 -30.22
N GLY A 25 25.29 8.98 -29.74
CA GLY A 25 25.60 9.03 -28.31
C GLY A 25 25.45 10.37 -27.61
N VAL A 26 24.27 10.99 -27.67
CA VAL A 26 23.87 11.85 -26.55
C VAL A 26 23.09 10.97 -25.61
N GLU A 27 23.77 10.27 -24.71
CA GLU A 27 23.09 9.54 -23.64
C GLU A 27 22.50 10.56 -22.66
N ALA A 28 21.18 10.62 -22.62
CA ALA A 28 20.47 11.40 -21.64
C ALA A 28 20.84 10.90 -20.23
N ARG A 29 21.36 11.78 -19.37
CA ARG A 29 21.80 11.43 -18.01
C ARG A 29 20.58 11.16 -17.12
N LEU A 30 20.59 10.04 -16.40
CA LEU A 30 19.59 9.74 -15.40
C LEU A 30 19.77 10.65 -14.16
N GLU A 31 18.77 11.44 -13.86
CA GLU A 31 18.78 12.41 -12.76
C GLU A 31 18.14 11.88 -11.50
N THR A 32 16.94 11.32 -11.62
CA THR A 32 16.18 10.74 -10.52
C THR A 32 15.22 9.66 -11.03
N ALA A 33 14.89 8.70 -10.17
CA ALA A 33 13.95 7.64 -10.48
C ALA A 33 12.97 7.39 -9.34
N GLN A 34 11.76 6.98 -9.69
CA GLN A 34 10.74 6.53 -8.78
C GLN A 34 10.31 5.11 -9.12
N ILE A 35 10.38 4.22 -8.14
CA ILE A 35 10.14 2.79 -8.29
C ILE A 35 8.93 2.38 -7.47
N TRP A 36 7.88 1.92 -8.14
CA TRP A 36 6.68 1.36 -7.54
C TRP A 36 6.73 -0.15 -7.72
N PHE A 37 6.75 -0.91 -6.63
CA PHE A 37 6.88 -2.35 -6.70
C PHE A 37 5.84 -3.09 -5.87
N ARG A 38 5.41 -4.24 -6.39
CA ARG A 38 4.53 -5.17 -5.71
C ARG A 38 5.29 -5.90 -4.60
N HIS A 39 4.63 -6.13 -3.48
CA HIS A 39 5.14 -6.98 -2.40
C HIS A 39 5.51 -8.40 -2.89
N GLY A 40 6.31 -9.12 -2.11
CA GLY A 40 6.66 -10.52 -2.34
C GLY A 40 5.52 -11.51 -2.08
N GLN A 41 5.79 -12.81 -2.24
CA GLN A 41 4.85 -13.89 -1.94
C GLN A 41 4.35 -13.78 -0.50
N ARG A 42 3.04 -13.97 -0.32
CA ARG A 42 2.34 -13.85 0.95
C ARG A 42 1.33 -14.95 1.17
N PHE A 43 0.93 -15.17 2.42
CA PHE A 43 -0.26 -15.95 2.74
C PHE A 43 -1.54 -15.21 2.28
N PRO A 44 -2.65 -15.96 2.06
CA PRO A 44 -3.96 -15.37 1.74
C PRO A 44 -4.38 -14.33 2.77
N THR A 45 -5.03 -13.24 2.31
CA THR A 45 -5.49 -12.17 3.21
C THR A 45 -6.78 -12.52 3.94
N SER A 46 -7.70 -13.24 3.29
CA SER A 46 -9.05 -13.50 3.83
C SER A 46 -9.30 -14.97 4.15
N TYR A 47 -8.99 -15.85 3.20
CA TYR A 47 -9.27 -17.29 3.31
C TYR A 47 -7.95 -18.08 3.29
N LEU A 48 -7.30 -18.17 4.43
CA LEU A 48 -6.12 -19.04 4.60
C LEU A 48 -6.52 -20.53 4.47
N THR A 49 -7.72 -20.85 4.97
CA THR A 49 -8.36 -22.16 4.81
C THR A 49 -9.82 -21.98 4.40
N PHE A 50 -10.39 -23.04 3.82
CA PHE A 50 -11.80 -23.12 3.48
C PHE A 50 -12.51 -24.13 4.37
N PRO A 51 -13.84 -24.02 4.61
CA PRO A 51 -14.62 -24.99 5.37
C PRO A 51 -14.50 -26.44 4.90
N THR A 52 -14.18 -26.66 3.63
CA THR A 52 -14.02 -27.98 3.02
C THR A 52 -12.60 -28.55 3.11
N ASP A 53 -11.64 -27.80 3.65
CA ASP A 53 -10.27 -28.27 3.81
C ASP A 53 -10.17 -29.43 4.81
N ASP A 54 -9.18 -30.31 4.58
CA ASP A 54 -8.83 -31.39 5.53
C ASP A 54 -8.39 -30.80 6.89
N LYS A 55 -8.72 -31.49 7.98
CA LYS A 55 -8.36 -31.05 9.34
C LYS A 55 -6.86 -30.83 9.53
N ARG A 56 -6.02 -31.61 8.80
CA ARG A 56 -4.55 -31.40 8.84
C ARG A 56 -4.12 -30.11 8.19
N VAL A 57 -4.76 -29.73 7.08
CA VAL A 57 -4.50 -28.43 6.41
C VAL A 57 -4.93 -27.29 7.32
N ILE A 58 -6.10 -27.42 7.99
CA ILE A 58 -6.58 -26.41 8.94
C ILE A 58 -5.61 -26.27 10.14
N ALA A 59 -5.11 -27.38 10.67
CA ALA A 59 -4.15 -27.36 11.77
C ALA A 59 -2.79 -26.79 11.34
N GLU A 60 -2.32 -27.08 10.12
CA GLU A 60 -1.08 -26.52 9.57
C GLU A 60 -1.20 -25.00 9.39
N ALA A 61 -2.32 -24.55 8.87
CA ALA A 61 -2.59 -23.13 8.64
C ALA A 61 -2.54 -22.27 9.91
N GLN A 62 -2.75 -22.87 11.09
CA GLN A 62 -2.63 -22.16 12.39
C GLN A 62 -1.21 -21.65 12.70
N LYS A 63 -0.21 -22.12 11.95
CA LYS A 63 1.19 -21.66 12.08
C LYS A 63 1.46 -20.34 11.36
N TYR A 64 0.53 -19.87 10.56
CA TYR A 64 0.75 -18.74 9.65
C TYR A 64 -0.29 -17.64 9.86
N ASP A 65 0.16 -16.40 9.75
CA ASP A 65 -0.71 -15.24 9.81
C ASP A 65 -1.18 -14.81 8.41
N ARG A 66 -2.43 -14.34 8.34
CA ARG A 66 -3.03 -13.93 7.08
C ARG A 66 -2.32 -12.70 6.53
N GLY A 67 -2.03 -12.73 5.24
CA GLY A 67 -1.45 -11.61 4.52
C GLY A 67 0.04 -11.35 4.77
N GLU A 68 0.68 -12.10 5.68
CA GLU A 68 2.11 -11.97 5.96
C GLU A 68 2.98 -12.53 4.82
N LEU A 69 4.19 -11.97 4.66
CA LEU A 69 5.16 -12.50 3.71
C LEU A 69 5.64 -13.89 4.11
N THR A 70 5.83 -14.75 3.11
CA THR A 70 6.58 -15.99 3.27
C THR A 70 8.09 -15.73 3.20
N ASN A 71 8.91 -16.73 3.61
CA ASN A 71 10.36 -16.65 3.41
C ASN A 71 10.72 -16.54 1.92
N VAL A 72 9.93 -17.15 1.03
CA VAL A 72 10.07 -16.97 -0.44
C VAL A 72 9.81 -15.53 -0.82
N GLY A 73 8.76 -14.90 -0.26
CA GLY A 73 8.45 -13.48 -0.51
C GLY A 73 9.56 -12.54 -0.04
N VAL A 74 10.15 -12.81 1.12
CA VAL A 74 11.33 -12.06 1.61
C VAL A 74 12.50 -12.22 0.65
N SER A 75 12.78 -13.45 0.20
CA SER A 75 13.85 -13.73 -0.77
C SER A 75 13.61 -13.03 -2.12
N GLN A 76 12.37 -13.03 -2.63
CA GLN A 76 12.00 -12.34 -3.86
C GLN A 76 12.29 -10.83 -3.77
N THR A 77 11.93 -10.21 -2.67
CA THR A 77 12.14 -8.76 -2.48
C THR A 77 13.62 -8.42 -2.25
N TYR A 78 14.38 -9.30 -1.62
CA TYR A 78 15.83 -9.17 -1.52
C TYR A 78 16.52 -9.22 -2.89
N VAL A 79 16.13 -10.19 -3.75
CA VAL A 79 16.65 -10.30 -5.13
C VAL A 79 16.26 -9.07 -5.94
N LEU A 80 15.01 -8.58 -5.80
CA LEU A 80 14.58 -7.32 -6.42
C LEU A 80 15.49 -6.15 -6.01
N GLY A 81 15.86 -6.06 -4.73
CA GLY A 81 16.81 -5.07 -4.24
C GLY A 81 18.18 -5.18 -4.91
N GLY A 82 18.67 -6.40 -5.14
CA GLY A 82 19.89 -6.66 -5.92
C GLY A 82 19.80 -6.13 -7.36
N ASN A 83 18.70 -6.39 -8.05
CA ASN A 83 18.46 -5.88 -9.41
C ASN A 83 18.41 -4.35 -9.46
N LEU A 84 17.77 -3.72 -8.47
CA LEU A 84 17.75 -2.26 -8.35
C LEU A 84 19.17 -1.71 -8.07
N ARG A 85 19.98 -2.44 -7.29
CA ARG A 85 21.39 -2.07 -7.08
C ARG A 85 22.18 -2.09 -8.37
N GLU A 86 22.04 -3.12 -9.20
CA GLU A 86 22.71 -3.20 -10.51
C GLU A 86 22.29 -2.04 -11.41
N THR A 87 21.00 -1.68 -11.38
CA THR A 87 20.45 -0.64 -12.25
C THR A 87 20.77 0.78 -11.79
N TYR A 88 20.72 1.04 -10.47
CA TYR A 88 20.72 2.41 -9.93
C TYR A 88 21.93 2.73 -9.04
N SER A 89 22.94 1.86 -8.91
CA SER A 89 24.09 2.14 -8.04
C SER A 89 24.92 3.34 -8.49
N GLU A 90 24.94 3.69 -9.77
CA GLU A 90 25.58 4.91 -10.26
C GLU A 90 24.84 6.17 -9.82
N LEU A 91 23.50 6.08 -9.73
CA LEU A 91 22.64 7.19 -9.32
C LEU A 91 22.72 7.46 -7.81
N VAL A 92 22.64 6.40 -6.98
CA VAL A 92 22.51 6.54 -5.51
C VAL A 92 23.77 6.17 -4.74
N GLY A 93 24.76 5.59 -5.40
CA GLY A 93 25.97 5.05 -4.78
C GLY A 93 25.77 3.63 -4.25
N LYS A 94 26.90 2.98 -3.94
CA LYS A 94 26.90 1.60 -3.40
C LYS A 94 26.64 1.53 -1.88
N THR A 95 26.76 2.68 -1.20
CA THR A 95 26.59 2.84 0.26
C THR A 95 25.38 3.68 0.54
N TYR A 96 24.51 3.23 1.43
CA TYR A 96 23.30 3.96 1.80
C TYR A 96 23.60 5.36 2.34
N ARG A 97 22.89 6.33 1.81
CA ARG A 97 22.82 7.72 2.31
C ARG A 97 21.37 8.18 2.30
N SER A 98 20.90 8.64 3.44
CA SER A 98 19.51 9.14 3.60
C SER A 98 19.18 10.32 2.70
N THR A 99 20.20 11.07 2.25
CA THR A 99 20.01 12.18 1.29
C THR A 99 19.73 11.71 -0.13
N ASN A 100 20.11 10.46 -0.49
CA ASN A 100 20.00 9.97 -1.87
C ASN A 100 18.75 9.12 -2.11
N LEU A 101 18.17 8.57 -1.03
CA LEU A 101 17.05 7.64 -1.14
C LEU A 101 16.05 7.83 -0.02
N ILE A 102 14.76 7.76 -0.38
CA ILE A 102 13.64 7.64 0.56
C ILE A 102 12.74 6.47 0.15
N THR A 103 12.19 5.76 1.13
CA THR A 103 11.32 4.61 0.88
C THR A 103 9.99 4.78 1.61
N PHE A 104 8.90 4.70 0.86
CA PHE A 104 7.55 4.68 1.36
C PHE A 104 6.96 3.28 1.26
N THR A 105 6.13 2.92 2.24
CA THR A 105 5.40 1.65 2.27
C THR A 105 3.95 1.89 2.59
N GLY A 106 3.04 1.01 2.19
CA GLY A 106 1.73 0.94 2.78
C GLY A 106 1.80 0.58 4.28
N ARG A 107 0.66 0.46 4.94
CA ARG A 107 0.54 0.04 6.36
C ARG A 107 0.59 -1.47 6.53
N ASP A 108 0.26 -2.21 5.50
CA ASP A 108 0.25 -3.67 5.54
C ASP A 108 1.63 -4.22 5.84
N ASN A 109 1.74 -5.16 6.79
CA ASN A 109 3.01 -5.79 7.18
C ASN A 109 3.80 -6.31 5.97
N ARG A 110 3.10 -6.89 4.97
CA ARG A 110 3.74 -7.38 3.74
C ARG A 110 4.42 -6.29 2.92
N THR A 111 3.86 -5.09 2.87
CA THR A 111 4.49 -3.96 2.14
C THR A 111 5.67 -3.40 2.90
N VAL A 112 5.56 -3.29 4.22
CA VAL A 112 6.68 -2.87 5.10
C VAL A 112 7.83 -3.87 5.00
N ALA A 113 7.54 -5.17 5.18
CA ALA A 113 8.56 -6.23 5.11
C ALA A 113 9.19 -6.34 3.72
N SER A 114 8.40 -6.13 2.64
CA SER A 114 8.91 -6.08 1.26
C SER A 114 9.85 -4.90 1.05
N GLY A 115 9.51 -3.72 1.56
CA GLY A 115 10.37 -2.54 1.52
C GLY A 115 11.72 -2.79 2.22
N LEU A 116 11.69 -3.40 3.40
CA LEU A 116 12.90 -3.78 4.13
C LEU A 116 13.73 -4.83 3.38
N GLY A 117 13.08 -5.82 2.76
CA GLY A 117 13.76 -6.82 1.91
C GLY A 117 14.47 -6.20 0.72
N VAL A 118 13.80 -5.29 0.00
CA VAL A 118 14.38 -4.54 -1.12
C VAL A 118 15.59 -3.71 -0.65
N LEU A 119 15.47 -3.01 0.45
CA LEU A 119 16.56 -2.19 1.00
C LEU A 119 17.77 -3.03 1.42
N ALA A 120 17.55 -4.23 1.96
CA ALA A 120 18.62 -5.16 2.31
C ALA A 120 19.40 -5.63 1.06
N GLY A 121 18.71 -5.91 -0.05
CA GLY A 121 19.35 -6.27 -1.32
C GLY A 121 20.02 -5.09 -2.03
N LEU A 122 19.40 -3.91 -1.97
CA LEU A 122 19.92 -2.69 -2.61
C LEU A 122 21.17 -2.17 -1.90
N PHE A 123 21.23 -2.23 -0.57
CA PHE A 123 22.34 -1.72 0.24
C PHE A 123 22.87 -2.76 1.22
N PRO A 124 23.49 -3.85 0.77
CA PRO A 124 24.24 -4.71 1.68
C PRO A 124 25.34 -3.88 2.36
N PRO A 125 25.57 -4.04 3.68
CA PRO A 125 26.48 -3.20 4.45
C PRO A 125 27.89 -3.28 3.90
N SER A 126 28.53 -2.12 3.73
CA SER A 126 29.99 -2.04 3.54
C SER A 126 30.70 -2.35 4.87
N ALA A 127 32.00 -2.64 4.82
CA ALA A 127 32.79 -2.88 6.02
C ALA A 127 32.65 -1.74 7.06
N ALA A 128 32.54 -0.48 6.60
CA ALA A 128 32.39 0.69 7.45
C ALA A 128 30.96 0.82 8.06
N GLN A 129 29.96 0.16 7.49
CA GLN A 129 28.57 0.18 7.96
C GLN A 129 28.19 -1.11 8.70
N SER A 130 29.05 -2.13 8.67
CA SER A 130 28.82 -3.38 9.37
C SER A 130 28.92 -3.16 10.88
N TRP A 131 27.83 -3.30 11.59
CA TRP A 131 27.74 -3.20 13.05
C TRP A 131 27.74 -4.58 13.73
N ASN A 132 27.56 -5.65 12.96
CA ASN A 132 27.60 -7.04 13.41
C ASN A 132 28.14 -7.91 12.29
N GLY A 133 29.26 -8.59 12.54
CA GLY A 133 29.96 -9.40 11.53
C GLY A 133 29.17 -10.60 11.01
N GLY A 134 28.18 -11.10 11.75
CA GLY A 134 27.30 -12.20 11.35
C GLY A 134 26.01 -11.76 10.62
N LEU A 135 25.70 -10.48 10.59
CA LEU A 135 24.45 -9.96 10.03
C LEU A 135 24.71 -8.98 8.87
N GLN A 136 24.40 -9.41 7.68
CA GLN A 136 24.53 -8.58 6.45
C GLN A 136 23.31 -7.68 6.25
N TRP A 137 23.03 -6.82 7.23
CA TRP A 137 21.90 -5.92 7.25
C TRP A 137 22.19 -4.62 8.00
N ILE A 138 21.62 -3.52 7.55
CA ILE A 138 21.60 -2.22 8.26
C ILE A 138 20.17 -1.70 8.38
N PRO A 139 19.83 -0.97 9.45
CA PRO A 139 18.49 -0.43 9.68
C PRO A 139 18.26 0.82 8.82
N ILE A 140 17.79 0.63 7.58
CA ILE A 140 17.40 1.72 6.69
C ILE A 140 15.92 2.06 6.97
N PRO A 141 15.58 3.35 7.23
CA PRO A 141 14.23 3.75 7.53
C PRO A 141 13.27 3.54 6.36
N VAL A 142 12.05 3.11 6.67
CA VAL A 142 10.89 3.16 5.78
C VAL A 142 9.81 4.04 6.40
N PHE A 143 9.04 4.76 5.57
CA PHE A 143 8.00 5.67 6.01
C PHE A 143 6.65 5.18 5.56
N SER A 144 5.69 5.10 6.47
CA SER A 144 4.33 4.69 6.12
C SER A 144 3.62 5.79 5.33
N LEU A 145 2.98 5.38 4.24
CA LEU A 145 2.13 6.20 3.39
C LEU A 145 0.81 5.46 3.18
N GLU A 146 -0.16 5.70 4.05
CA GLU A 146 -1.44 4.97 4.11
C GLU A 146 -2.19 4.98 2.78
N GLN A 147 -2.08 6.06 2.04
CA GLN A 147 -2.75 6.23 0.75
C GLN A 147 -2.33 5.17 -0.28
N LEU A 148 -1.16 4.52 -0.12
CA LEU A 148 -0.76 3.40 -0.98
C LEU A 148 -1.74 2.21 -0.86
N ASP A 149 -2.25 1.95 0.34
CA ASP A 149 -3.25 0.93 0.57
C ASP A 149 -4.67 1.44 0.24
N GLN A 150 -4.92 2.75 0.42
CA GLN A 150 -6.21 3.38 0.13
C GLN A 150 -6.55 3.41 -1.37
N VAL A 151 -5.57 3.62 -2.25
CA VAL A 151 -5.76 3.54 -3.72
C VAL A 151 -5.78 2.09 -4.24
N SER A 152 -5.71 1.11 -3.35
CA SER A 152 -5.83 -0.32 -3.61
C SER A 152 -7.18 -0.85 -3.09
N PHE A 153 -7.25 -2.17 -2.81
CA PHE A 153 -8.45 -2.79 -2.22
C PHE A 153 -8.85 -2.27 -0.85
N GLY A 154 -7.92 -1.66 -0.11
CA GLY A 154 -8.19 -1.05 1.19
C GLY A 154 -9.04 0.22 1.11
N ILE A 155 -9.33 0.75 -0.07
CA ILE A 155 -10.09 2.00 -0.22
C ILE A 155 -11.46 1.94 0.46
N LEU A 156 -12.06 0.76 0.51
CA LEU A 156 -13.38 0.56 1.12
C LEU A 156 -13.34 0.64 2.64
N ASP A 157 -12.25 0.20 3.24
CA ASP A 157 -12.06 0.22 4.68
C ASP A 157 -11.72 1.64 5.18
N PHE A 158 -11.16 2.49 4.30
CA PHE A 158 -10.67 3.82 4.63
C PHE A 158 -11.50 4.97 4.05
N CYS A 159 -12.31 4.72 3.03
CA CYS A 159 -13.07 5.75 2.31
C CYS A 159 -14.53 5.34 2.11
N PRO A 160 -15.42 5.62 3.07
CA PRO A 160 -16.84 5.26 3.00
C PRO A 160 -17.58 5.82 1.77
N HIS A 161 -17.07 6.90 1.15
CA HIS A 161 -17.60 7.41 -0.11
C HIS A 161 -17.69 6.32 -1.18
N TYR A 162 -16.71 5.42 -1.25
CA TYR A 162 -16.66 4.35 -2.23
C TYR A 162 -17.44 3.08 -1.83
N LEU A 163 -17.89 2.93 -0.59
CA LEU A 163 -18.71 1.78 -0.17
C LEU A 163 -19.99 1.64 -0.99
N ASN A 164 -20.65 2.76 -1.29
CA ASN A 164 -21.87 2.78 -2.10
C ASN A 164 -21.55 2.48 -3.60
N THR A 165 -20.35 2.76 -4.05
CA THR A 165 -19.92 2.60 -5.44
C THR A 165 -19.81 1.13 -5.80
N ILE A 166 -19.37 0.27 -4.88
CA ILE A 166 -19.24 -1.19 -5.11
C ILE A 166 -20.60 -1.90 -5.14
N ASN A 167 -21.57 -1.39 -4.40
CA ASN A 167 -22.93 -1.93 -4.43
C ASN A 167 -23.78 -1.38 -5.59
N ASN A 168 -23.17 -0.68 -6.54
CA ASN A 168 -23.87 -0.10 -7.68
C ASN A 168 -24.31 -1.16 -8.70
N THR A 169 -25.09 -0.71 -9.69
CA THR A 169 -25.62 -1.57 -10.75
C THR A 169 -24.53 -2.26 -11.58
N ARG A 170 -23.37 -1.58 -11.79
CA ARG A 170 -22.24 -2.13 -12.55
C ARG A 170 -21.60 -3.31 -11.83
N SER A 171 -21.30 -3.17 -10.54
CA SER A 171 -20.72 -4.25 -9.75
C SER A 171 -21.65 -5.47 -9.66
N ARG A 172 -22.96 -5.25 -9.60
CA ARG A 172 -23.93 -6.35 -9.65
C ARG A 172 -23.93 -7.04 -11.01
N ALA A 173 -23.90 -6.30 -12.10
CA ALA A 173 -23.84 -6.87 -13.46
C ALA A 173 -22.57 -7.70 -13.66
N VAL A 174 -21.41 -7.24 -13.18
CA VAL A 174 -20.15 -7.99 -13.22
C VAL A 174 -20.25 -9.26 -12.37
N PHE A 175 -20.82 -9.18 -11.15
CA PHE A 175 -21.05 -10.37 -10.34
C PHE A 175 -21.99 -11.37 -11.01
N ASP A 176 -23.07 -10.88 -11.63
CA ASP A 176 -24.02 -11.73 -12.34
C ASP A 176 -23.37 -12.45 -13.53
N TYR A 177 -22.44 -11.82 -14.23
CA TYR A 177 -21.66 -12.44 -15.30
C TYR A 177 -20.80 -13.61 -14.79
N PHE A 178 -20.24 -13.51 -13.56
CA PHE A 178 -19.43 -14.55 -12.94
C PHE A 178 -20.21 -15.45 -11.98
N ARG A 179 -21.53 -15.43 -11.99
CA ARG A 179 -22.39 -16.19 -11.05
C ARG A 179 -22.12 -17.70 -11.08
N GLU A 180 -21.86 -18.28 -12.26
CA GLU A 180 -21.56 -19.69 -12.38
C GLU A 180 -20.23 -20.06 -11.68
N ILE A 181 -19.21 -19.26 -11.86
CA ILE A 181 -17.92 -19.42 -11.16
C ILE A 181 -18.12 -19.27 -9.65
N ALA A 182 -18.88 -18.28 -9.21
CA ALA A 182 -19.21 -18.07 -7.80
C ALA A 182 -19.95 -19.30 -7.22
N PHE A 183 -20.87 -19.89 -7.96
CA PHE A 183 -21.60 -21.10 -7.57
C PHE A 183 -20.64 -22.31 -7.45
N VAL A 184 -19.78 -22.53 -8.44
CA VAL A 184 -18.79 -23.62 -8.43
C VAL A 184 -17.82 -23.46 -7.25
N LEU A 185 -17.28 -22.27 -7.06
CA LEU A 185 -16.38 -21.99 -5.93
C LEU A 185 -17.08 -22.13 -4.59
N SER A 186 -18.34 -21.69 -4.46
CA SER A 186 -19.13 -21.88 -3.22
C SER A 186 -19.25 -23.37 -2.87
N LYS A 187 -19.49 -24.22 -3.88
CA LYS A 187 -19.60 -25.67 -3.69
C LYS A 187 -18.28 -26.29 -3.24
N TYR A 188 -17.17 -25.90 -3.86
CA TYR A 188 -15.86 -26.47 -3.54
C TYR A 188 -15.26 -25.96 -2.24
N THR A 189 -15.45 -24.67 -1.97
CA THR A 189 -14.85 -24.05 -0.79
C THR A 189 -15.72 -24.12 0.45
N GLY A 190 -17.03 -24.34 0.31
CA GLY A 190 -18.00 -24.25 1.39
C GLY A 190 -18.30 -22.80 1.82
N VAL A 191 -17.75 -21.80 1.12
CA VAL A 191 -18.01 -20.37 1.38
C VAL A 191 -19.22 -19.91 0.56
N LYS A 192 -20.18 -19.24 1.20
CA LYS A 192 -21.33 -18.64 0.51
C LYS A 192 -20.87 -17.36 -0.21
N ILE A 193 -20.84 -17.40 -1.54
CA ILE A 193 -20.37 -16.27 -2.37
C ILE A 193 -21.60 -15.56 -2.93
N GLU A 194 -21.93 -14.39 -2.39
CA GLU A 194 -23.15 -13.65 -2.72
C GLU A 194 -22.90 -12.30 -3.42
N ASN A 195 -21.64 -11.86 -3.48
CA ASN A 195 -21.24 -10.60 -4.09
C ASN A 195 -19.81 -10.65 -4.61
N ILE A 196 -19.43 -9.58 -5.31
CA ILE A 196 -18.12 -9.46 -5.96
C ILE A 196 -16.96 -9.45 -4.97
N ASP A 197 -17.13 -8.85 -3.78
CA ASP A 197 -16.09 -8.78 -2.75
C ASP A 197 -15.75 -10.16 -2.20
N VAL A 198 -16.77 -10.97 -1.85
CA VAL A 198 -16.57 -12.35 -1.39
C VAL A 198 -15.96 -13.21 -2.51
N LEU A 199 -16.40 -13.03 -3.76
CA LEU A 199 -15.83 -13.75 -4.90
C LEU A 199 -14.34 -13.45 -5.07
N GLN A 200 -13.93 -12.18 -5.02
CA GLN A 200 -12.53 -11.79 -5.09
C GLN A 200 -11.69 -12.37 -3.95
N LYS A 201 -12.20 -12.31 -2.72
CA LYS A 201 -11.51 -12.85 -1.53
C LYS A 201 -11.32 -14.37 -1.61
N VAL A 202 -12.30 -15.11 -2.14
CA VAL A 202 -12.20 -16.55 -2.34
C VAL A 202 -11.19 -16.87 -3.46
N ILE A 203 -11.25 -16.17 -4.59
CA ILE A 203 -10.29 -16.34 -5.68
C ILE A 203 -8.87 -16.03 -5.19
N ASP A 204 -8.67 -14.91 -4.44
CA ASP A 204 -7.37 -14.59 -3.84
C ASP A 204 -6.86 -15.71 -2.94
N GLY A 205 -7.74 -16.29 -2.12
CA GLY A 205 -7.39 -17.44 -1.26
C GLY A 205 -6.88 -18.65 -2.05
N VAL A 206 -7.55 -19.02 -3.16
CA VAL A 206 -7.13 -20.11 -4.03
C VAL A 206 -5.82 -19.80 -4.73
N LEU A 207 -5.70 -18.63 -5.36
CA LEU A 207 -4.52 -18.24 -6.13
C LEU A 207 -3.29 -18.00 -5.25
N ALA A 208 -3.48 -17.45 -4.04
CA ALA A 208 -2.39 -17.34 -3.09
C ALA A 208 -1.89 -18.72 -2.63
N ARG A 209 -2.80 -19.66 -2.34
CA ARG A 209 -2.42 -21.05 -2.02
C ARG A 209 -1.72 -21.74 -3.18
N ASN A 210 -2.11 -21.48 -4.43
CA ASN A 210 -1.38 -22.00 -5.59
C ASN A 210 0.09 -21.52 -5.61
N ASN A 211 0.35 -20.30 -5.18
CA ASN A 211 1.71 -19.78 -5.05
C ASN A 211 2.46 -20.36 -3.85
N LEU A 212 1.75 -20.79 -2.79
CA LEU A 212 2.32 -21.36 -1.57
C LEU A 212 2.65 -22.84 -1.68
N ALA A 213 1.98 -23.57 -2.55
CA ALA A 213 2.20 -25.00 -2.74
C ALA A 213 3.55 -25.27 -3.44
N PRO A 214 4.25 -26.36 -3.10
CA PRO A 214 3.94 -27.32 -2.04
C PRO A 214 4.52 -26.94 -0.67
N ASP A 215 5.28 -25.85 -0.52
CA ASP A 215 6.18 -25.56 0.61
C ASP A 215 5.44 -25.23 1.93
N TYR A 216 4.21 -24.72 1.84
CA TYR A 216 3.43 -24.27 2.99
C TYR A 216 2.07 -24.99 3.07
N LEU A 217 1.06 -24.46 2.35
CA LEU A 217 -0.28 -25.01 2.33
C LEU A 217 -0.58 -25.64 0.98
N PRO A 218 -1.01 -26.91 0.94
CA PRO A 218 -1.33 -27.57 -0.31
C PRO A 218 -2.53 -26.91 -0.99
N LEU A 219 -2.52 -26.90 -2.30
CA LEU A 219 -3.69 -26.56 -3.10
C LEU A 219 -4.74 -27.66 -2.92
N PRO A 220 -6.04 -27.33 -2.78
CA PRO A 220 -7.08 -28.37 -2.76
C PRO A 220 -7.10 -29.14 -4.09
N GLN A 221 -7.35 -30.44 -4.02
CA GLN A 221 -7.35 -31.30 -5.20
C GLN A 221 -8.22 -30.79 -6.36
N TRP A 222 -9.36 -30.17 -6.04
CA TRP A 222 -10.27 -29.58 -7.04
C TRP A 222 -9.69 -28.34 -7.75
N ALA A 223 -8.59 -27.77 -7.23
CA ALA A 223 -7.91 -26.61 -7.77
C ALA A 223 -6.50 -26.94 -8.31
N GLU A 224 -6.15 -28.23 -8.47
CA GLU A 224 -4.86 -28.67 -9.03
C GLU A 224 -4.81 -28.54 -10.56
N ASP A 225 -5.96 -28.40 -11.22
CA ASP A 225 -6.01 -28.18 -12.66
C ASP A 225 -5.49 -26.79 -13.03
N GLU A 226 -4.38 -26.76 -13.76
CA GLU A 226 -3.73 -25.51 -14.17
C GLU A 226 -4.63 -24.66 -15.09
N ALA A 227 -5.45 -25.27 -15.93
CA ALA A 227 -6.41 -24.52 -16.78
C ALA A 227 -7.46 -23.83 -15.91
N PHE A 228 -7.94 -24.49 -14.87
CA PHE A 228 -8.87 -23.90 -13.92
C PHE A 228 -8.23 -22.73 -13.15
N VAL A 229 -7.02 -22.90 -12.63
CA VAL A 229 -6.27 -21.85 -11.91
C VAL A 229 -5.98 -20.66 -12.84
N SER A 230 -5.58 -20.93 -14.08
CA SER A 230 -5.38 -19.90 -15.10
C SER A 230 -6.69 -19.13 -15.40
N GLY A 231 -7.81 -19.81 -15.49
CA GLY A 231 -9.14 -19.20 -15.61
C GLY A 231 -9.47 -18.30 -14.42
N LEU A 232 -9.18 -18.73 -13.19
CA LEU A 232 -9.37 -17.91 -11.98
C LEU A 232 -8.50 -16.64 -12.01
N ARG A 233 -7.26 -16.70 -12.52
CA ARG A 233 -6.41 -15.51 -12.70
C ARG A 233 -7.03 -14.50 -13.67
N GLN A 234 -7.58 -14.97 -14.79
CA GLN A 234 -8.27 -14.10 -15.73
C GLN A 234 -9.50 -13.44 -15.09
N VAL A 235 -10.30 -14.21 -14.35
CA VAL A 235 -11.41 -13.65 -13.58
C VAL A 235 -10.92 -12.61 -12.58
N GLN A 236 -9.87 -12.90 -11.85
CA GLN A 236 -9.26 -11.95 -10.89
C GLN A 236 -8.83 -10.65 -11.58
N ASN A 237 -8.16 -10.74 -12.73
CA ASN A 237 -7.74 -9.56 -13.50
C ASN A 237 -8.94 -8.69 -13.89
N ILE A 238 -10.01 -9.30 -14.43
CA ILE A 238 -11.23 -8.58 -14.82
C ILE A 238 -11.88 -7.93 -13.59
N LEU A 239 -12.02 -8.67 -12.48
CA LEU A 239 -12.64 -8.15 -11.26
C LEU A 239 -11.85 -6.95 -10.68
N HIS A 240 -10.52 -7.03 -10.69
CA HIS A 240 -9.67 -5.93 -10.22
C HIS A 240 -9.76 -4.71 -11.10
N ARG A 241 -9.69 -4.91 -12.42
CA ARG A 241 -9.81 -3.82 -13.39
C ARG A 241 -11.16 -3.12 -13.27
N GLU A 242 -12.25 -3.88 -13.26
CA GLU A 242 -13.60 -3.34 -13.08
C GLU A 242 -13.75 -2.58 -11.76
N TYR A 243 -13.16 -3.12 -10.68
CA TYR A 243 -13.14 -2.46 -9.39
C TYR A 243 -12.44 -1.09 -9.46
N ILE A 244 -11.20 -1.04 -9.96
CA ILE A 244 -10.43 0.21 -10.05
C ILE A 244 -11.13 1.21 -11.00
N GLN A 245 -11.68 0.76 -12.12
CA GLN A 245 -12.45 1.63 -13.03
C GLN A 245 -13.72 2.19 -12.38
N THR A 246 -14.32 1.44 -11.46
CA THR A 246 -15.49 1.89 -10.70
C THR A 246 -15.15 2.98 -9.70
N LEU A 247 -13.90 3.02 -9.20
CA LEU A 247 -13.40 4.07 -8.32
C LEU A 247 -13.17 5.42 -9.04
N GLY A 248 -13.19 5.45 -10.38
CA GLY A 248 -12.92 6.65 -11.16
C GLY A 248 -11.44 6.91 -11.39
N HIS A 249 -11.11 8.15 -11.72
CA HIS A 249 -9.75 8.57 -12.06
C HIS A 249 -8.98 9.13 -10.85
N GLU A 250 -9.65 9.44 -9.77
CA GLU A 250 -9.08 10.15 -8.62
C GLU A 250 -7.93 9.38 -7.95
N PRO A 251 -8.01 8.05 -7.73
CA PRO A 251 -6.89 7.29 -7.16
C PRO A 251 -5.63 7.33 -8.03
N GLY A 252 -5.82 7.24 -9.37
CA GLY A 252 -4.72 7.33 -10.34
C GLY A 252 -4.12 8.73 -10.41
N ALA A 253 -4.95 9.76 -10.35
CA ALA A 253 -4.51 11.15 -10.30
C ALA A 253 -3.67 11.42 -9.05
N TRP A 254 -4.08 10.94 -7.89
CA TRP A 254 -3.31 11.07 -6.65
C TRP A 254 -1.92 10.41 -6.77
N GLN A 255 -1.85 9.18 -7.30
CA GLN A 255 -0.56 8.50 -7.52
C GLN A 255 0.33 9.29 -8.49
N PHE A 256 -0.27 9.78 -9.56
CA PHE A 256 0.43 10.55 -10.59
C PHE A 256 0.92 11.90 -10.08
N ASP A 257 0.13 12.63 -9.30
CA ASP A 257 0.55 13.89 -8.68
C ASP A 257 1.72 13.69 -7.73
N ARG A 258 1.69 12.60 -6.97
CA ARG A 258 2.82 12.26 -6.11
C ARG A 258 4.08 11.98 -6.91
N LEU A 259 3.95 11.30 -8.05
CA LEU A 259 5.04 11.07 -8.99
C LEU A 259 5.60 12.39 -9.53
N ILE A 260 4.72 13.27 -10.02
CA ILE A 260 5.11 14.58 -10.56
C ILE A 260 5.71 15.47 -9.46
N GLY A 261 5.11 15.51 -8.28
CA GLY A 261 5.61 16.29 -7.15
C GLY A 261 7.05 15.94 -6.77
N ALA A 262 7.39 14.65 -6.76
CA ALA A 262 8.76 14.24 -6.46
C ALA A 262 9.76 14.59 -7.57
N PHE A 263 9.34 14.63 -8.85
CA PHE A 263 10.19 15.14 -9.93
C PHE A 263 10.35 16.65 -9.86
N ASP A 264 9.27 17.40 -9.60
CA ASP A 264 9.32 18.85 -9.41
C ASP A 264 10.22 19.23 -8.22
N ASP A 265 10.12 18.49 -7.09
CA ASP A 265 10.97 18.70 -5.92
C ASP A 265 12.47 18.50 -6.24
N TYR A 266 12.79 17.52 -7.09
CA TYR A 266 14.16 17.31 -7.55
C TYR A 266 14.64 18.44 -8.49
N ILE A 267 13.83 18.80 -9.50
CA ILE A 267 14.15 19.86 -10.47
C ILE A 267 14.36 21.21 -9.78
N ASP A 268 13.51 21.53 -8.80
CA ASP A 268 13.56 22.78 -8.04
C ASP A 268 14.58 22.76 -6.87
N ASN A 269 15.38 21.70 -6.76
CA ASN A 269 16.36 21.50 -5.69
C ASN A 269 15.76 21.55 -4.27
N ARG A 270 14.47 21.20 -4.10
CA ARG A 270 13.81 21.06 -2.80
C ARG A 270 14.13 19.75 -2.10
N THR A 271 14.63 18.77 -2.84
CA THR A 271 15.09 17.48 -2.32
C THR A 271 16.43 17.07 -2.92
N LEU A 272 17.18 16.25 -2.20
CA LEU A 272 18.39 15.58 -2.69
C LEU A 272 18.14 14.11 -3.06
N HIS A 273 16.91 13.60 -2.85
CA HIS A 273 16.60 12.22 -3.11
C HIS A 273 16.62 11.93 -4.62
N LYS A 274 17.55 11.08 -5.00
CA LYS A 274 17.71 10.61 -6.39
C LYS A 274 16.92 9.35 -6.70
N LEU A 275 16.53 8.59 -5.66
CA LEU A 275 15.72 7.40 -5.78
C LEU A 275 14.60 7.43 -4.75
N VAL A 276 13.36 7.26 -5.21
CA VAL A 276 12.19 7.14 -4.35
C VAL A 276 11.57 5.76 -4.56
N LEU A 277 11.44 5.00 -3.50
CA LEU A 277 10.85 3.66 -3.53
C LEU A 277 9.46 3.68 -2.91
N TYR A 278 8.52 3.00 -3.56
CA TYR A 278 7.16 2.78 -3.08
C TYR A 278 6.89 1.26 -3.04
N SER A 279 6.90 0.70 -1.83
CA SER A 279 6.50 -0.68 -1.59
C SER A 279 4.98 -0.75 -1.47
N ALA A 280 4.33 -1.32 -2.48
CA ALA A 280 2.90 -1.21 -2.69
C ALA A 280 2.29 -2.55 -3.18
N HIS A 281 1.22 -2.46 -3.96
CA HIS A 281 0.42 -3.58 -4.44
C HIS A 281 0.37 -3.61 -5.97
N ASP A 282 -0.03 -4.74 -6.52
CA ASP A 282 -0.36 -4.90 -7.95
C ASP A 282 -1.48 -3.95 -8.41
N SER A 283 -2.45 -3.69 -7.52
CA SER A 283 -3.54 -2.73 -7.76
C SER A 283 -3.02 -1.29 -7.95
N ASN A 284 -1.97 -0.86 -7.24
CA ASN A 284 -1.34 0.44 -7.49
C ASN A 284 -0.74 0.52 -8.89
N MET A 285 -0.11 -0.58 -9.38
CA MET A 285 0.43 -0.64 -10.73
C MET A 285 -0.70 -0.61 -11.77
N MET A 286 -1.77 -1.39 -11.56
CA MET A 286 -2.95 -1.40 -12.44
C MET A 286 -3.64 -0.02 -12.46
N THR A 287 -3.69 0.69 -11.33
CA THR A 287 -4.22 2.06 -11.27
C THR A 287 -3.40 3.01 -12.16
N PHE A 288 -2.06 2.93 -12.16
CA PHE A 288 -1.24 3.66 -13.14
C PHE A 288 -1.52 3.23 -14.57
N GLY A 289 -1.68 1.92 -14.81
CA GLY A 289 -2.02 1.39 -16.12
C GLY A 289 -3.29 2.00 -16.70
N ILE A 290 -4.34 2.01 -15.90
CA ILE A 290 -5.65 2.59 -16.26
C ILE A 290 -5.53 4.11 -16.46
N PHE A 291 -4.87 4.81 -15.54
CA PHE A 291 -4.72 6.27 -15.58
C PHE A 291 -3.90 6.76 -16.77
N LEU A 292 -2.77 6.09 -17.04
CA LEU A 292 -1.84 6.42 -18.13
C LEU A 292 -2.14 5.68 -19.45
N ASN A 293 -3.18 4.82 -19.48
CA ASN A 293 -3.58 4.02 -20.62
C ASN A 293 -2.43 3.11 -21.13
N ILE A 294 -1.87 2.31 -20.21
CA ILE A 294 -0.79 1.34 -20.46
C ILE A 294 -1.38 -0.08 -20.41
N SER A 295 -1.77 -0.63 -21.57
CA SER A 295 -2.54 -1.88 -21.69
C SER A 295 -1.90 -3.09 -21.01
N ILE A 296 -0.55 -3.21 -21.04
CA ILE A 296 0.17 -4.34 -20.41
C ILE A 296 0.03 -4.40 -18.89
N ILE A 297 -0.34 -3.30 -18.23
CA ILE A 297 -0.51 -3.22 -16.78
C ILE A 297 -1.93 -2.85 -16.34
N ASP A 298 -2.81 -2.43 -17.24
CA ASP A 298 -4.22 -2.18 -16.94
C ASP A 298 -5.11 -3.42 -17.10
N GLU A 299 -4.65 -4.40 -17.91
CA GLU A 299 -5.39 -5.63 -18.20
C GLU A 299 -4.99 -6.80 -17.31
N GLU A 300 -3.79 -6.79 -16.73
CA GLU A 300 -3.23 -7.91 -15.96
C GLU A 300 -2.56 -7.45 -14.66
N LEU A 301 -2.92 -8.09 -13.55
CA LEU A 301 -2.23 -7.94 -12.28
C LEU A 301 -0.79 -8.41 -12.42
N GLN A 302 0.15 -7.55 -12.09
CA GLN A 302 1.56 -7.85 -12.29
C GLN A 302 2.06 -8.91 -11.30
N PRO A 303 3.04 -9.76 -11.68
CA PRO A 303 3.61 -10.79 -10.81
C PRO A 303 4.18 -10.22 -9.51
N LEU A 304 4.40 -11.09 -8.53
CA LEU A 304 5.05 -10.75 -7.25
C LEU A 304 6.45 -10.18 -7.48
N ALA A 305 6.84 -9.18 -6.68
CA ALA A 305 8.12 -8.47 -6.78
C ALA A 305 8.40 -7.85 -8.16
N THR A 306 7.38 -7.57 -8.95
CA THR A 306 7.45 -6.74 -10.15
C THR A 306 7.59 -5.27 -9.77
N TYR A 307 8.28 -4.46 -10.59
CA TYR A 307 8.31 -3.02 -10.42
C TYR A 307 8.00 -2.26 -11.70
N LEU A 308 7.42 -1.08 -11.51
CA LEU A 308 7.24 -0.02 -12.50
C LEU A 308 8.18 1.12 -12.12
N ALA A 309 9.06 1.52 -13.05
CA ALA A 309 10.02 2.59 -12.84
C ALA A 309 9.68 3.79 -13.72
N PHE A 310 9.66 4.98 -13.11
CA PHE A 310 9.60 6.25 -13.81
C PHE A 310 10.95 6.94 -13.63
N GLU A 311 11.66 7.19 -14.71
CA GLU A 311 12.99 7.79 -14.74
C GLU A 311 12.95 9.17 -15.37
N LEU A 312 13.52 10.16 -14.69
CA LEU A 312 13.72 11.49 -15.22
C LEU A 312 15.16 11.60 -15.75
N HIS A 313 15.29 11.94 -17.01
CA HIS A 313 16.57 12.10 -17.69
C HIS A 313 16.74 13.53 -18.19
N SER A 314 17.93 14.12 -18.02
CA SER A 314 18.31 15.39 -18.64
C SER A 314 18.97 15.17 -20.00
N ASP A 315 18.84 16.14 -20.91
CA ASP A 315 19.62 16.16 -22.14
C ASP A 315 21.02 16.73 -21.84
N GLU A 316 22.09 16.08 -22.26
CA GLU A 316 23.46 16.58 -22.04
C GLU A 316 23.75 17.94 -22.66
N LYS A 317 23.00 18.30 -23.72
CA LYS A 317 23.17 19.60 -24.41
C LYS A 317 22.34 20.71 -23.75
N ASN A 318 21.28 20.34 -23.05
CA ASN A 318 20.39 21.27 -22.36
C ASN A 318 19.90 20.63 -21.07
N GLU A 319 20.62 20.86 -19.98
CA GLU A 319 20.30 20.27 -18.65
C GLU A 319 18.92 20.64 -18.12
N THR A 320 18.22 21.60 -18.74
CA THR A 320 16.85 22.01 -18.39
C THR A 320 15.79 21.29 -19.23
N ASP A 321 16.18 20.52 -20.26
CA ASP A 321 15.27 19.71 -21.08
C ASP A 321 15.18 18.29 -20.53
N TYR A 322 14.15 18.04 -19.71
CA TYR A 322 13.94 16.74 -19.08
C TYR A 322 13.02 15.86 -19.91
N ARG A 323 13.29 14.54 -19.88
CA ARG A 323 12.52 13.48 -20.53
C ARG A 323 12.18 12.38 -19.54
N VAL A 324 11.03 11.77 -19.72
CA VAL A 324 10.56 10.65 -18.88
C VAL A 324 10.68 9.35 -19.65
N LYS A 325 11.29 8.33 -19.02
CA LYS A 325 11.25 6.94 -19.46
C LYS A 325 10.48 6.13 -18.44
N VAL A 326 9.61 5.24 -18.90
CA VAL A 326 8.83 4.34 -18.04
C VAL A 326 9.25 2.91 -18.34
N TYR A 327 9.65 2.17 -17.31
CA TYR A 327 10.08 0.77 -17.46
C TYR A 327 9.23 -0.15 -16.59
N LEU A 328 8.93 -1.31 -17.14
CA LEU A 328 8.31 -2.43 -16.42
C LEU A 328 9.33 -3.57 -16.30
N HIS A 329 9.46 -4.12 -15.09
CA HIS A 329 10.29 -5.29 -14.81
C HIS A 329 9.41 -6.39 -14.20
N ARG A 330 9.11 -7.43 -14.96
CA ARG A 330 8.11 -8.46 -14.61
C ARG A 330 8.70 -9.72 -13.99
N GLN A 331 9.98 -9.98 -14.20
CA GLN A 331 10.63 -11.22 -13.77
C GLN A 331 11.93 -10.91 -13.05
N LEU A 332 12.13 -11.47 -11.87
CA LEU A 332 13.34 -11.24 -11.06
C LEU A 332 14.66 -11.48 -11.78
N ASN A 333 14.69 -12.42 -12.73
CA ASN A 333 15.86 -12.74 -13.55
C ASN A 333 15.76 -12.19 -15.00
N GLY A 334 14.77 -11.31 -15.24
CA GLY A 334 14.51 -10.74 -16.56
C GLY A 334 15.12 -9.36 -16.77
N THR A 335 15.02 -8.88 -17.99
CA THR A 335 15.32 -7.49 -18.35
C THR A 335 14.11 -6.60 -18.14
N ARG A 336 14.35 -5.31 -17.89
CA ARG A 336 13.28 -4.31 -17.84
C ARG A 336 12.88 -3.91 -19.27
N GLU A 337 11.58 -3.73 -19.47
CA GLU A 337 10.96 -3.34 -20.73
C GLU A 337 10.67 -1.84 -20.74
N LEU A 338 11.11 -1.11 -21.77
CA LEU A 338 10.73 0.30 -21.94
C LEU A 338 9.29 0.38 -22.47
N LEU A 339 8.42 1.02 -21.72
CA LEU A 339 7.02 1.22 -22.07
C LEU A 339 6.83 2.49 -22.90
N SER A 340 5.99 2.41 -23.92
CA SER A 340 5.55 3.57 -24.69
C SER A 340 4.17 4.02 -24.18
N LEU A 341 4.07 5.27 -23.75
CA LEU A 341 2.80 5.86 -23.36
C LEU A 341 2.05 6.36 -24.60
N LYS A 342 0.79 5.97 -24.75
CA LYS A 342 -0.03 6.35 -25.91
C LYS A 342 -0.10 7.86 -26.13
N GLU A 343 -0.19 8.63 -25.05
CA GLU A 343 -0.35 10.09 -25.11
C GLU A 343 0.96 10.86 -24.99
N CYS A 344 2.04 10.18 -24.63
CA CYS A 344 3.38 10.71 -24.58
C CYS A 344 4.39 9.65 -25.05
N PRO A 345 4.42 9.33 -26.36
CA PRO A 345 5.33 8.33 -26.90
C PRO A 345 6.79 8.77 -26.69
N TYR A 346 7.69 7.79 -26.61
CA TYR A 346 9.11 8.06 -26.46
C TYR A 346 9.70 8.75 -27.72
N PRO A 347 10.50 9.79 -27.57
CA PRO A 347 10.97 10.43 -26.33
C PRO A 347 9.92 11.38 -25.73
N CYS A 348 9.43 11.05 -24.52
CA CYS A 348 8.40 11.84 -23.83
C CYS A 348 9.05 13.00 -23.06
N SER A 349 8.81 14.25 -23.45
CA SER A 349 9.27 15.41 -22.66
C SER A 349 8.57 15.49 -21.31
N TYR A 350 9.28 15.93 -20.27
CA TYR A 350 8.70 16.05 -18.94
C TYR A 350 7.52 17.05 -18.92
N SER A 351 7.64 18.15 -19.65
CA SER A 351 6.55 19.13 -19.79
C SER A 351 5.27 18.49 -20.33
N LYS A 352 5.38 17.61 -21.34
CA LYS A 352 4.23 16.88 -21.88
C LYS A 352 3.74 15.80 -20.92
N PHE A 353 4.65 15.03 -20.30
CA PHE A 353 4.30 14.01 -19.30
C PHE A 353 3.48 14.60 -18.16
N ARG A 354 3.91 15.73 -17.62
CA ARG A 354 3.24 16.46 -16.55
C ARG A 354 1.78 16.82 -16.89
N THR A 355 1.48 17.12 -18.16
CA THR A 355 0.10 17.47 -18.57
C THR A 355 -0.87 16.26 -18.56
N LEU A 356 -0.39 15.03 -18.46
CA LEU A 356 -1.26 13.85 -18.38
C LEU A 356 -2.11 13.84 -17.09
N GLY A 357 -1.62 14.47 -16.01
CA GLY A 357 -2.33 14.61 -14.73
C GLY A 357 -3.36 15.74 -14.68
N SER A 358 -3.32 16.69 -15.62
CA SER A 358 -4.18 17.89 -15.58
C SER A 358 -5.68 17.61 -15.79
N ARG A 359 -6.07 16.36 -15.94
CA ARG A 359 -7.45 15.93 -16.23
C ARG A 359 -8.34 15.80 -15.00
N VAL A 360 -7.75 15.69 -13.81
CA VAL A 360 -8.47 15.41 -12.57
C VAL A 360 -7.84 16.22 -11.43
N SER A 361 -8.68 16.83 -10.58
CA SER A 361 -8.20 17.52 -9.37
C SER A 361 -7.90 16.49 -8.28
N THR A 362 -6.66 16.45 -7.81
CA THR A 362 -6.22 15.51 -6.75
C THR A 362 -6.68 15.90 -5.35
N SER A 363 -7.03 17.18 -5.15
CA SER A 363 -7.62 17.64 -3.90
C SER A 363 -8.92 16.91 -3.56
N ASP A 364 -9.63 16.41 -4.58
CA ASP A 364 -10.93 15.75 -4.39
C ASP A 364 -10.78 14.37 -3.76
N PHE A 365 -9.77 13.56 -4.12
CA PHE A 365 -9.57 12.22 -3.55
C PHE A 365 -9.30 12.24 -2.04
N VAL A 366 -8.40 13.11 -1.60
CA VAL A 366 -8.05 13.24 -0.17
C VAL A 366 -9.23 13.78 0.61
N ASN A 367 -9.93 14.78 0.08
CA ASN A 367 -11.09 15.40 0.71
C ASN A 367 -12.29 14.43 0.77
N LEU A 368 -12.57 13.68 -0.31
CA LEU A 368 -13.66 12.68 -0.35
C LEU A 368 -13.49 11.59 0.72
N CYS A 369 -12.25 11.25 1.07
CA CYS A 369 -11.95 10.26 2.10
C CYS A 369 -11.85 10.86 3.50
N GLN A 370 -11.56 12.16 3.64
CA GLN A 370 -11.47 12.86 4.94
C GLN A 370 -12.82 13.34 5.46
N ASP A 371 -13.74 13.78 4.61
CA ASP A 371 -15.06 14.31 5.02
C ASP A 371 -15.92 13.32 5.84
N THR A 372 -15.63 12.02 5.74
CA THR A 372 -16.33 11.00 6.54
C THR A 372 -15.77 10.85 7.96
N THR A 373 -14.53 11.31 8.22
CA THR A 373 -13.94 11.25 9.56
C THR A 373 -14.37 12.43 10.45
N GLU A 374 -14.67 13.59 9.88
CA GLU A 374 -15.19 14.72 10.65
C GLU A 374 -16.59 14.45 11.23
N ASN A 375 -17.46 13.75 10.51
CA ASN A 375 -18.77 13.35 11.03
C ASN A 375 -18.67 12.30 12.15
N SER A 376 -17.68 11.42 12.13
CA SER A 376 -17.46 10.45 13.21
C SER A 376 -16.81 11.11 14.44
N THR A 377 -15.89 12.04 14.28
CA THR A 377 -15.32 12.81 15.40
C THR A 377 -16.36 13.73 16.05
N SER A 378 -17.28 14.30 15.29
CA SER A 378 -18.43 15.05 15.82
C SER A 378 -19.37 14.16 16.64
N LEU A 379 -19.65 12.94 16.19
CA LEU A 379 -20.47 11.97 16.93
C LEU A 379 -19.77 11.51 18.23
N TYR A 380 -18.48 11.20 18.20
CA TYR A 380 -17.69 10.88 19.39
C TYR A 380 -17.57 12.08 20.34
N GLY A 381 -17.43 13.29 19.83
CA GLY A 381 -17.41 14.53 20.62
C GLY A 381 -18.75 14.76 21.36
N THR A 382 -19.89 14.55 20.70
CA THR A 382 -21.23 14.70 21.31
C THR A 382 -21.48 13.59 22.31
N VAL A 383 -21.17 12.33 22.04
CA VAL A 383 -21.32 11.20 22.97
C VAL A 383 -20.43 11.39 24.21
N SER A 384 -19.17 11.81 24.03
CA SER A 384 -18.28 12.13 25.16
C SER A 384 -18.78 13.31 25.99
N GLY A 385 -19.32 14.34 25.38
CA GLY A 385 -19.93 15.49 26.07
C GLY A 385 -21.12 15.07 26.91
N VAL A 386 -22.01 14.25 26.38
CA VAL A 386 -23.17 13.71 27.11
C VAL A 386 -22.74 12.83 28.30
N LEU A 387 -21.75 11.96 28.11
CA LEU A 387 -21.21 11.11 29.17
C LEU A 387 -20.59 11.95 30.30
N ILE A 388 -19.84 13.01 29.99
CA ILE A 388 -19.27 13.93 30.98
C ILE A 388 -20.39 14.61 31.78
N ILE A 389 -21.45 15.13 31.12
CA ILE A 389 -22.56 15.78 31.78
C ILE A 389 -23.28 14.79 32.71
N VAL A 390 -23.56 13.57 32.25
CA VAL A 390 -24.20 12.53 33.08
C VAL A 390 -23.34 12.17 34.29
N THR A 391 -22.04 12.06 34.13
CA THR A 391 -21.10 11.75 35.23
C THR A 391 -21.09 12.88 36.26
N VAL A 392 -21.08 14.15 35.84
CA VAL A 392 -21.12 15.32 36.73
C VAL A 392 -22.43 15.36 37.51
N LEU A 393 -23.58 15.09 36.85
CA LEU A 393 -24.89 15.05 37.51
C LEU A 393 -24.98 13.92 38.54
N LEU A 394 -24.44 12.74 38.23
CA LEU A 394 -24.38 11.63 39.18
C LEU A 394 -23.52 11.96 40.40
N PHE A 395 -22.38 12.62 40.18
CA PHE A 395 -21.51 13.06 41.27
C PHE A 395 -22.16 14.11 42.16
N ALA A 396 -22.88 15.07 41.58
CA ALA A 396 -23.64 16.07 42.32
C ALA A 396 -24.76 15.42 43.14
N ALA A 397 -25.47 14.43 42.58
CA ALA A 397 -26.48 13.67 43.30
C ALA A 397 -25.92 12.89 44.50
N LEU A 398 -24.76 12.24 44.31
CA LEU A 398 -24.03 11.52 45.39
C LEU A 398 -23.59 12.46 46.51
N ILE A 399 -23.08 13.64 46.17
CA ILE A 399 -22.76 14.70 47.16
C ILE A 399 -23.99 15.13 47.93
N SER A 400 -25.14 15.36 47.25
CA SER A 400 -26.38 15.74 47.88
C SER A 400 -26.90 14.67 48.87
N VAL A 401 -26.84 13.39 48.47
CA VAL A 401 -27.19 12.27 49.36
C VAL A 401 -26.22 12.19 50.54
N PHE A 402 -24.95 12.38 50.35
CA PHE A 402 -23.93 12.41 51.43
C PHE A 402 -24.23 13.52 52.45
N TRP A 403 -24.51 14.76 51.99
CA TRP A 403 -24.88 15.87 52.87
C TRP A 403 -26.18 15.63 53.59
N SER A 404 -27.20 15.06 52.94
CA SER A 404 -28.45 14.68 53.57
C SER A 404 -28.24 13.63 54.65
N CYS A 405 -27.43 12.62 54.40
CA CYS A 405 -27.09 11.58 55.35
C CYS A 405 -26.33 12.14 56.58
N GLN A 406 -25.39 13.06 56.37
CA GLN A 406 -24.68 13.78 57.42
C GLN A 406 -25.64 14.66 58.25
N SER A 407 -26.60 15.35 57.62
CA SER A 407 -27.61 16.14 58.28
C SER A 407 -28.54 15.26 59.16
N TRP A 408 -28.97 14.10 58.63
CA TRP A 408 -29.75 13.12 59.37
C TRP A 408 -28.98 12.56 60.58
N LYS A 409 -27.71 12.25 60.41
CA LYS A 409 -26.85 11.77 61.50
C LYS A 409 -26.70 12.80 62.62
N ARG A 410 -26.51 14.08 62.30
CA ARG A 410 -26.47 15.17 63.32
C ARG A 410 -27.79 15.33 64.05
N ARG A 411 -28.94 15.27 63.34
CA ARG A 411 -30.29 15.32 63.99
C ARG A 411 -30.49 14.12 64.88
N TYR A 412 -30.11 12.95 64.50
CA TYR A 412 -30.20 11.75 65.32
C TYR A 412 -29.34 11.87 66.58
N GLU A 413 -28.12 12.34 66.49
CA GLU A 413 -27.21 12.57 67.62
C GLU A 413 -27.81 13.61 68.58
N THR A 414 -28.42 14.70 68.11
CA THR A 414 -29.11 15.69 68.97
C THR A 414 -30.33 15.12 69.68
N LEU A 415 -31.12 14.32 69.00
CA LEU A 415 -32.28 13.65 69.63
C LEU A 415 -31.91 12.64 70.71
N VAL A 416 -30.79 11.90 70.49
CA VAL A 416 -30.25 10.96 71.47
C VAL A 416 -29.63 11.70 72.68
N GLU A 417 -29.13 12.90 72.53
CA GLU A 417 -28.60 13.74 73.59
C GLU A 417 -29.77 14.38 74.41
N GLU A 418 -30.85 14.79 73.78
CA GLU A 418 -32.07 15.26 74.46
C GLU A 418 -32.74 14.17 75.30
N GLU A 419 -32.75 12.90 74.85
CA GLU A 419 -33.30 11.78 75.66
C GLU A 419 -32.38 11.40 76.83
N ARG A 420 -31.12 11.79 76.84
CA ARG A 420 -30.14 11.53 77.93
C ARG A 420 -30.16 12.58 79.04
N GLN A 421 -30.85 13.70 78.88
CA GLN A 421 -30.96 14.68 79.99
C GLN A 421 -31.79 14.11 81.15
N PRO A 422 -31.23 14.03 82.36
CA PRO A 422 -31.96 13.53 83.53
C PRO A 422 -33.14 14.50 83.91
N LEU A 423 -34.32 13.95 84.04
CA LEU A 423 -35.49 14.67 84.62
C LEU A 423 -35.14 15.19 86.04
N ILE A 424 -34.81 16.47 86.17
CA ILE A 424 -34.57 17.11 87.43
C ILE A 424 -35.98 17.25 88.14
N PRO A 425 -36.20 16.71 89.36
CA PRO A 425 -37.47 16.88 90.05
C PRO A 425 -37.65 18.35 90.50
N ARG A 426 -38.76 18.95 90.12
CA ARG A 426 -39.21 20.26 90.67
C ARG A 426 -39.41 20.16 92.15
N ASN A 427 -38.49 20.71 92.95
CA ASN A 427 -38.71 20.91 94.42
C ASN A 427 -39.78 21.97 94.62
N ARG A 428 -40.93 21.58 95.19
CA ARG A 428 -41.88 22.49 95.79
C ARG A 428 -41.35 22.86 97.17
N SER A 429 -40.94 24.09 97.32
CA SER A 429 -40.86 24.68 98.69
C SER A 429 -42.12 25.46 99.03
N HIS A 430 -42.86 24.94 99.96
CA HIS A 430 -43.85 25.74 100.75
C HIS A 430 -43.12 26.66 101.74
N ARG A 431 -43.71 27.83 101.94
CA ARG A 431 -43.59 28.49 103.12
C ARG A 431 -44.58 29.52 103.32
N GLU A 432 -44.87 29.71 104.26
CA GLU A 432 -45.63 30.62 105.14
C GLU A 432 -45.39 32.07 104.79
#